data_8ec0abb511dcb8938c2ad737e8975d6a
#
_entry.id   8ec0abb511dcb8938c2ad737e8975d6a
#
_cell.length_a   1.000
_cell.length_b   1.000
_cell.length_c   1.000
_cell.angle_alpha   90.00
_cell.angle_beta   90.00
_cell.angle_gamma   90.00
#
_symmetry.space_group_name_H-M   'P 1'
#
loop_
_entity.id
_entity.type
_entity.pdbx_description
1 polymer ?
#
loop_
_entity_poly.entity_id
_entity_poly.type
_entity_poly.pdbx_seq_one_letter_code
_entity_poly.pdbx_strand_id
1 'polypeptide(L)'
;MFSVRRLLLLPLVPVLVASWLTTPAGATGGGPCSGMEAIQVPGAELQRAECQTDLSATALAAKGRSDISDWAGLHSKQTVNPPAGAGIQIDGYFPDDSTTNTTYGWNHDSQFVIRLPENWNGQLVITGAPGVRKQYAPDYILSDWMLSQGYAYASTDKGNSGTSFYENGSRSAPGQAVREWHDRVSELTVAAKEVVAQRYGSAPARTWMTGISNGGYLTRWQLENRPELYDGGVDWEGTLMTADGPNLFTYLPTALREYPQAAVDPAARQRMYDVGFEPGSEVLWPDHYAVYWDLTQRSYREAFDPEYDGATKAGTPFCRTGTAPGTPTACDAEYDYASRPQAVKDAVASVSLTGDIGKPMLTLHGDLDALLPIRADSDVYTAMIADAGRSDLHRYYTIEDGNHVDDRADLYPAEIRPILPCYREAFQRLTEWVTAGEAPPVSQVVHRPPSGDLANTCQQLAGHGSAYGG
;
A
#
# COMPACT_ATOMS: atom_id res chain seq x y z
N MET A 1 -75.97 34.26 -45.22
CA MET A 1 -76.20 33.28 -44.19
C MET A 1 -74.97 33.34 -43.25
N PHE A 2 -75.08 34.10 -42.17
CA PHE A 2 -74.02 34.28 -41.20
C PHE A 2 -74.30 33.37 -39.97
N SER A 3 -73.36 32.46 -39.66
CA SER A 3 -73.41 31.62 -38.47
C SER A 3 -72.56 32.21 -37.38
N VAL A 4 -73.17 32.61 -36.27
CA VAL A 4 -72.56 33.19 -35.09
C VAL A 4 -72.07 32.02 -34.19
N ARG A 5 -70.75 31.89 -33.97
CA ARG A 5 -70.22 31.00 -32.96
C ARG A 5 -70.16 31.74 -31.62
N ARG A 6 -70.82 31.20 -30.63
CA ARG A 6 -70.77 31.65 -29.22
C ARG A 6 -69.48 31.21 -28.59
N LEU A 7 -68.70 32.15 -28.06
CA LEU A 7 -67.55 31.91 -27.19
C LEU A 7 -68.06 31.57 -25.77
N LEU A 8 -67.72 30.41 -25.29
CA LEU A 8 -67.92 30.01 -23.88
C LEU A 8 -66.68 30.44 -23.09
N LEU A 9 -66.82 31.40 -22.17
CA LEU A 9 -65.84 31.78 -21.19
C LEU A 9 -65.90 30.77 -19.99
N LEU A 10 -64.83 30.02 -19.77
CA LEU A 10 -64.59 29.21 -18.58
C LEU A 10 -63.85 30.08 -17.54
N PRO A 11 -64.23 29.97 -16.26
CA PRO A 11 -63.54 30.74 -15.23
C PRO A 11 -62.18 30.11 -14.88
N LEU A 12 -61.13 30.96 -14.86
CA LEU A 12 -59.81 30.58 -14.31
C LEU A 12 -59.92 30.42 -12.78
N VAL A 13 -59.66 29.21 -12.29
CA VAL A 13 -59.42 28.91 -10.88
C VAL A 13 -57.92 29.08 -10.63
N PRO A 14 -57.47 29.94 -9.71
CA PRO A 14 -56.05 30.04 -9.37
C PRO A 14 -55.63 28.78 -8.59
N VAL A 15 -54.77 27.97 -9.15
CA VAL A 15 -54.08 26.90 -8.44
C VAL A 15 -52.93 27.56 -7.62
N LEU A 16 -53.15 27.61 -6.31
CA LEU A 16 -52.11 27.92 -5.34
C LEU A 16 -51.12 26.76 -5.29
N VAL A 17 -50.00 26.93 -5.96
CA VAL A 17 -48.86 26.02 -5.78
C VAL A 17 -48.19 26.35 -4.45
N ALA A 18 -48.48 25.60 -3.42
CA ALA A 18 -47.74 25.62 -2.17
C ALA A 18 -46.37 25.03 -2.43
N SER A 19 -45.36 25.90 -2.58
CA SER A 19 -43.96 25.50 -2.58
C SER A 19 -43.58 25.01 -1.20
N TRP A 20 -43.51 23.70 -1.03
CA TRP A 20 -42.87 23.10 0.13
C TRP A 20 -41.38 23.33 -0.02
N LEU A 21 -40.88 24.38 0.62
CA LEU A 21 -39.47 24.54 0.93
C LEU A 21 -39.10 23.42 1.92
N THR A 22 -38.59 22.30 1.38
CA THR A 22 -37.87 21.34 2.21
C THR A 22 -36.59 22.04 2.66
N THR A 23 -36.59 22.58 3.86
CA THR A 23 -35.34 22.86 4.55
C THR A 23 -34.50 21.61 4.56
N PRO A 24 -33.22 21.65 4.15
CA PRO A 24 -32.34 20.53 4.38
C PRO A 24 -32.40 20.21 5.87
N ALA A 25 -32.59 18.93 6.20
CA ALA A 25 -32.54 18.46 7.57
C ALA A 25 -31.21 18.95 8.15
N GLY A 26 -31.28 19.91 9.06
CA GLY A 26 -30.13 20.42 9.75
C GLY A 26 -29.43 19.25 10.42
N ALA A 27 -28.13 19.14 10.25
CA ALA A 27 -27.30 18.23 11.00
C ALA A 27 -27.69 18.38 12.47
N THR A 28 -28.29 17.35 13.03
CA THR A 28 -28.53 17.25 14.46
C THR A 28 -27.17 17.31 15.12
N GLY A 29 -26.93 18.29 16.00
CA GLY A 29 -25.65 18.54 16.64
C GLY A 29 -25.20 17.41 17.57
N GLY A 30 -24.77 16.33 16.98
CA GLY A 30 -24.01 15.26 17.61
C GLY A 30 -22.53 15.56 17.44
N GLY A 31 -21.72 15.34 18.48
CA GLY A 31 -20.27 15.46 18.41
C GLY A 31 -19.64 14.53 17.35
N PRO A 32 -18.31 14.63 17.13
CA PRO A 32 -17.59 13.93 16.03
C PRO A 32 -17.82 12.42 15.98
N CYS A 33 -18.31 11.80 17.06
CA CYS A 33 -18.50 10.37 17.17
C CYS A 33 -19.98 9.94 17.38
N SER A 34 -20.94 10.85 17.18
CA SER A 34 -22.35 10.47 17.39
C SER A 34 -22.78 9.32 16.48
N GLY A 35 -23.51 8.34 17.03
CA GLY A 35 -23.96 7.15 16.28
C GLY A 35 -22.91 6.06 16.11
N MET A 36 -21.72 6.19 16.71
CA MET A 36 -20.64 5.20 16.63
C MET A 36 -21.08 3.81 17.06
N GLU A 37 -21.95 3.71 18.07
CA GLU A 37 -22.41 2.45 18.65
C GLU A 37 -23.29 1.64 17.69
N ALA A 38 -23.83 2.28 16.66
CA ALA A 38 -24.67 1.63 15.65
C ALA A 38 -23.84 1.08 14.47
N ILE A 39 -22.57 1.47 14.34
CA ILE A 39 -21.73 1.04 13.22
C ILE A 39 -21.35 -0.43 13.40
N GLN A 40 -21.62 -1.22 12.36
CA GLN A 40 -21.23 -2.64 12.30
C GLN A 40 -20.33 -2.86 11.09
N VAL A 41 -19.20 -3.54 11.29
CA VAL A 41 -18.31 -3.96 10.20
C VAL A 41 -18.81 -5.29 9.67
N PRO A 42 -19.33 -5.36 8.43
CA PRO A 42 -19.84 -6.61 7.86
C PRO A 42 -18.75 -7.68 7.82
N GLY A 43 -19.09 -8.89 8.26
CA GLY A 43 -18.16 -10.01 8.27
C GLY A 43 -17.16 -10.04 9.42
N ALA A 44 -17.00 -8.99 10.20
CA ALA A 44 -16.09 -9.00 11.33
C ALA A 44 -16.58 -9.99 12.42
N GLU A 45 -15.66 -10.81 12.91
CA GLU A 45 -15.89 -11.67 14.08
C GLU A 45 -15.85 -10.86 15.37
N LEU A 46 -14.95 -9.87 15.41
CA LEU A 46 -14.85 -8.93 16.50
C LEU A 46 -14.59 -7.51 15.97
N GLN A 47 -15.25 -6.53 16.58
CA GLN A 47 -14.94 -5.11 16.35
C GLN A 47 -14.97 -4.31 17.66
N ARG A 48 -14.22 -3.20 17.66
CA ARG A 48 -14.13 -2.25 18.75
C ARG A 48 -14.04 -0.84 18.20
N ALA A 49 -15.10 -0.06 18.35
CA ALA A 49 -15.14 1.33 17.94
C ALA A 49 -14.81 2.27 19.10
N GLU A 50 -14.00 3.29 18.84
CA GLU A 50 -13.64 4.33 19.81
C GLU A 50 -13.63 5.73 19.20
N CYS A 51 -14.10 6.68 19.98
CA CYS A 51 -14.04 8.10 19.65
C CYS A 51 -12.65 8.65 19.95
N GLN A 52 -12.05 9.32 18.96
CA GLN A 52 -10.73 9.92 19.05
C GLN A 52 -10.83 11.42 18.81
N THR A 53 -10.13 12.20 19.64
CA THR A 53 -10.00 13.66 19.47
C THR A 53 -8.96 14.03 18.40
N ASP A 54 -8.07 13.08 18.09
CA ASP A 54 -7.06 13.17 17.07
C ASP A 54 -6.75 11.78 16.55
N LEU A 55 -6.89 11.58 15.24
CA LEU A 55 -6.65 10.32 14.53
C LEU A 55 -5.19 10.18 14.02
N SER A 56 -4.29 11.12 14.37
CA SER A 56 -2.89 10.99 13.97
C SER A 56 -2.20 9.79 14.66
N ALA A 57 -1.30 9.14 13.95
CA ALA A 57 -0.59 7.94 14.39
C ALA A 57 0.07 8.12 15.76
N THR A 58 0.70 9.28 16.00
CA THR A 58 1.36 9.59 17.27
C THR A 58 0.38 9.78 18.44
N ALA A 59 -0.75 10.46 18.19
CA ALA A 59 -1.80 10.63 19.20
C ALA A 59 -2.48 9.30 19.54
N LEU A 60 -2.72 8.48 18.52
CA LEU A 60 -3.28 7.13 18.68
C LEU A 60 -2.32 6.20 19.40
N ALA A 61 -1.04 6.23 19.07
CA ALA A 61 -0.02 5.41 19.74
C ALA A 61 0.10 5.74 21.25
N ALA A 62 0.00 7.03 21.60
CA ALA A 62 0.00 7.47 23.01
C ALA A 62 -1.18 6.88 23.82
N LYS A 63 -2.25 6.44 23.14
CA LYS A 63 -3.43 5.81 23.74
C LYS A 63 -3.47 4.28 23.54
N GLY A 64 -2.43 3.69 22.93
CA GLY A 64 -2.39 2.27 22.57
C GLY A 64 -3.40 1.91 21.46
N ARG A 65 -3.65 2.83 20.51
CA ARG A 65 -4.54 2.67 19.35
C ARG A 65 -3.81 2.71 18.02
N SER A 66 -2.51 2.80 18.04
CA SER A 66 -1.55 2.55 16.98
C SER A 66 -0.29 1.98 17.62
N ASP A 67 0.61 1.44 16.83
CA ASP A 67 1.83 0.81 17.32
C ASP A 67 3.05 1.42 16.64
N ILE A 68 3.84 2.19 17.41
CA ILE A 68 5.07 2.82 16.90
C ILE A 68 6.02 1.78 16.31
N SER A 69 6.11 0.60 16.93
CA SER A 69 7.01 -0.46 16.45
C SER A 69 6.61 -1.00 15.08
N ASP A 70 5.33 -0.86 14.70
CA ASP A 70 4.83 -1.32 13.43
C ASP A 70 5.20 -0.36 12.28
N TRP A 71 5.20 0.96 12.50
CA TRP A 71 5.55 1.95 11.48
C TRP A 71 6.96 2.55 11.61
N ALA A 72 7.70 2.24 12.67
CA ALA A 72 9.08 2.69 12.81
C ALA A 72 9.96 2.17 11.67
N GLY A 73 10.88 3.02 11.17
CA GLY A 73 11.80 2.69 10.09
C GLY A 73 11.21 2.78 8.67
N LEU A 74 9.93 3.19 8.52
CA LEU A 74 9.33 3.40 7.20
C LEU A 74 9.43 4.86 6.72
N HIS A 75 9.68 5.82 7.61
CA HIS A 75 9.69 7.24 7.30
C HIS A 75 10.95 7.93 7.79
N SER A 76 11.32 9.02 7.14
CA SER A 76 12.34 9.95 7.66
C SER A 76 11.80 10.69 8.90
N LYS A 77 12.65 10.88 9.90
CA LYS A 77 12.33 11.68 11.10
C LYS A 77 12.08 13.16 10.79
N GLN A 78 12.50 13.62 9.61
CA GLN A 78 12.29 14.98 9.14
C GLN A 78 10.92 15.17 8.48
N THR A 79 10.19 14.09 8.19
CA THR A 79 8.84 14.15 7.63
C THR A 79 7.87 14.72 8.64
N VAL A 80 7.09 15.71 8.22
CA VAL A 80 6.04 16.35 9.02
C VAL A 80 4.67 15.89 8.48
N ASN A 81 3.83 15.39 9.38
CA ASN A 81 2.43 15.08 9.07
C ASN A 81 1.52 16.21 9.56
N PRO A 82 0.54 16.65 8.75
CA PRO A 82 -0.49 17.56 9.21
C PRO A 82 -1.42 16.85 10.21
N PRO A 83 -2.10 17.61 11.09
CA PRO A 83 -3.06 17.05 12.04
C PRO A 83 -4.18 16.28 11.33
N ALA A 84 -4.50 15.07 11.81
CA ALA A 84 -5.54 14.23 11.22
C ALA A 84 -6.96 14.57 11.68
N GLY A 85 -7.10 15.33 12.78
CA GLY A 85 -8.40 15.74 13.34
C GLY A 85 -9.13 14.65 14.10
N ALA A 86 -10.34 14.98 14.57
CA ALA A 86 -11.18 14.09 15.35
C ALA A 86 -11.93 13.10 14.47
N GLY A 87 -12.35 11.97 15.06
CA GLY A 87 -13.13 10.96 14.36
C GLY A 87 -13.28 9.66 15.14
N ILE A 88 -13.69 8.62 14.44
CA ILE A 88 -13.89 7.27 14.97
C ILE A 88 -12.78 6.35 14.47
N GLN A 89 -12.17 5.58 15.35
CA GLN A 89 -11.36 4.41 14.98
C GLN A 89 -12.12 3.15 15.31
N ILE A 90 -12.15 2.20 14.38
CA ILE A 90 -12.70 0.85 14.54
C ILE A 90 -11.58 -0.13 14.30
N ASP A 91 -11.22 -0.89 15.30
CA ASP A 91 -10.30 -2.02 15.24
C ASP A 91 -11.10 -3.31 15.28
N GLY A 92 -10.62 -4.35 14.61
CA GLY A 92 -11.29 -5.65 14.61
C GLY A 92 -10.52 -6.69 13.82
N TYR A 93 -11.14 -7.85 13.65
CA TYR A 93 -10.62 -8.91 12.78
C TYR A 93 -11.77 -9.67 12.12
N PHE A 94 -11.47 -10.21 10.94
CA PHE A 94 -12.34 -11.15 10.23
C PHE A 94 -12.04 -12.59 10.70
N PRO A 95 -12.97 -13.55 10.52
CA PRO A 95 -12.71 -14.94 10.82
C PRO A 95 -11.42 -15.46 10.19
N ASP A 96 -10.56 -16.07 11.00
CA ASP A 96 -9.26 -16.61 10.60
C ASP A 96 -8.86 -17.70 11.58
N ASP A 97 -8.03 -18.66 11.15
CA ASP A 97 -7.50 -19.74 11.97
C ASP A 97 -6.03 -19.54 12.40
N SER A 98 -5.41 -18.43 12.02
CA SER A 98 -4.03 -18.11 12.35
C SER A 98 -3.90 -17.06 13.46
N THR A 99 -2.73 -17.00 14.08
CA THR A 99 -2.53 -16.31 15.36
C THR A 99 -1.23 -15.51 15.44
N THR A 100 -0.70 -15.04 14.29
CA THR A 100 0.59 -14.34 14.26
C THR A 100 0.50 -12.88 14.75
N ASN A 101 -0.67 -12.26 14.60
CA ASN A 101 -0.88 -10.88 15.03
C ASN A 101 -1.34 -10.81 16.50
N THR A 102 -0.46 -10.34 17.36
CA THR A 102 -0.68 -10.26 18.81
C THR A 102 -1.27 -8.93 19.29
N THR A 103 -1.69 -8.04 18.38
CA THR A 103 -2.24 -6.73 18.72
C THR A 103 -3.44 -6.89 19.68
N TYR A 104 -3.53 -6.03 20.69
CA TYR A 104 -4.49 -6.07 21.78
C TYR A 104 -4.54 -7.39 22.58
N GLY A 105 -3.59 -8.29 22.39
CA GLY A 105 -3.63 -9.63 22.96
C GLY A 105 -4.67 -10.55 22.34
N TRP A 106 -5.19 -10.20 21.16
CA TRP A 106 -6.19 -11.00 20.46
C TRP A 106 -5.61 -12.31 19.93
N ASN A 107 -4.32 -12.32 19.56
CA ASN A 107 -3.65 -13.49 18.96
C ASN A 107 -4.49 -14.04 17.79
N HIS A 108 -4.82 -13.17 16.87
CA HIS A 108 -5.70 -13.46 15.75
C HIS A 108 -5.23 -12.66 14.53
N ASP A 109 -5.15 -13.29 13.38
CA ASP A 109 -4.82 -12.59 12.13
C ASP A 109 -6.09 -12.06 11.45
N SER A 110 -5.94 -11.54 10.25
CA SER A 110 -7.00 -10.81 9.55
C SER A 110 -7.51 -9.59 10.31
N GLN A 111 -6.60 -8.97 11.08
CA GLN A 111 -6.90 -7.74 11.78
C GLN A 111 -6.96 -6.56 10.81
N PHE A 112 -7.85 -5.63 11.14
CA PHE A 112 -8.04 -4.39 10.41
C PHE A 112 -8.16 -3.18 11.33
N VAL A 113 -7.94 -2.00 10.74
CA VAL A 113 -8.31 -0.71 11.31
C VAL A 113 -9.09 0.09 10.27
N ILE A 114 -10.21 0.72 10.68
CA ILE A 114 -10.98 1.66 9.87
C ILE A 114 -11.05 2.98 10.64
N ARG A 115 -10.72 4.10 9.97
CA ARG A 115 -10.73 5.45 10.52
C ARG A 115 -11.66 6.35 9.75
N LEU A 116 -12.58 6.98 10.46
CA LEU A 116 -13.68 7.78 9.93
C LEU A 116 -13.54 9.21 10.44
N PRO A 117 -12.91 10.14 9.69
CA PRO A 117 -12.69 11.52 10.13
C PRO A 117 -14.01 12.29 10.21
N GLU A 118 -14.09 13.27 11.12
CA GLU A 118 -15.26 14.15 11.23
C GLU A 118 -15.49 14.94 9.93
N ASN A 119 -14.41 15.44 9.33
CA ASN A 119 -14.43 16.24 8.10
C ASN A 119 -14.23 15.36 6.86
N TRP A 120 -15.10 14.37 6.67
CA TRP A 120 -15.01 13.44 5.54
C TRP A 120 -15.21 14.14 4.19
N ASN A 121 -14.32 13.87 3.24
CA ASN A 121 -14.31 14.47 1.89
C ASN A 121 -15.14 13.65 0.85
N GLY A 122 -15.86 12.61 1.27
CA GLY A 122 -16.65 11.78 0.36
C GLY A 122 -15.89 10.59 -0.23
N GLN A 123 -14.64 10.33 0.19
CA GLN A 123 -13.77 9.32 -0.42
C GLN A 123 -13.16 8.38 0.61
N LEU A 124 -12.73 7.19 0.17
CA LEU A 124 -12.16 6.12 0.99
C LEU A 124 -10.81 5.68 0.41
N VAL A 125 -9.84 5.46 1.29
CA VAL A 125 -8.52 4.88 0.94
C VAL A 125 -8.35 3.54 1.63
N ILE A 126 -7.89 2.54 0.88
CA ILE A 126 -7.63 1.18 1.35
C ILE A 126 -6.15 0.86 1.15
N THR A 127 -5.57 0.14 2.11
CA THR A 127 -4.21 -0.39 2.02
C THR A 127 -4.05 -1.72 2.73
N GLY A 128 -3.00 -2.46 2.40
CA GLY A 128 -2.51 -3.62 3.14
C GLY A 128 -1.12 -3.34 3.74
N ALA A 129 -0.80 -3.99 4.83
CA ALA A 129 0.48 -3.82 5.52
C ALA A 129 1.67 -4.20 4.64
N PRO A 130 2.77 -3.41 4.65
CA PRO A 130 4.02 -3.76 3.98
C PRO A 130 4.76 -4.90 4.69
N GLY A 131 5.61 -5.62 3.96
CA GLY A 131 6.47 -6.66 4.51
C GLY A 131 5.70 -7.66 5.36
N VAL A 132 6.24 -7.97 6.51
CA VAL A 132 5.69 -8.88 7.53
C VAL A 132 5.02 -8.13 8.69
N ARG A 133 4.64 -6.88 8.45
CA ARG A 133 4.10 -5.96 9.47
C ARG A 133 2.59 -6.12 9.65
N LYS A 134 2.05 -5.46 10.66
CA LYS A 134 0.65 -5.47 11.06
C LYS A 134 -0.13 -4.30 10.42
N GLN A 135 -1.40 -4.19 10.74
CA GLN A 135 -2.34 -3.21 10.17
C GLN A 135 -1.98 -1.73 10.43
N TYR A 136 -1.13 -1.44 11.42
CA TYR A 136 -0.73 -0.06 11.74
C TYR A 136 0.56 0.40 11.04
N ALA A 137 1.22 -0.49 10.30
CA ALA A 137 2.46 -0.12 9.60
C ALA A 137 2.31 1.07 8.64
N PRO A 138 1.21 1.24 7.92
CA PRO A 138 1.02 2.40 7.05
C PRO A 138 0.60 3.68 7.78
N ASP A 139 0.44 3.67 9.10
CA ASP A 139 -0.17 4.78 9.84
C ASP A 139 0.54 6.11 9.62
N TYR A 140 1.85 6.16 9.87
CA TYR A 140 2.61 7.41 9.76
C TYR A 140 2.81 7.85 8.30
N ILE A 141 3.03 6.90 7.39
CA ILE A 141 3.36 7.21 5.99
C ILE A 141 2.14 7.46 5.11
N LEU A 142 1.00 6.84 5.42
CA LEU A 142 -0.22 6.96 4.62
C LEU A 142 -1.39 7.56 5.41
N SER A 143 -1.82 6.91 6.51
CA SER A 143 -3.04 7.25 7.23
C SER A 143 -3.09 8.71 7.69
N ASP A 144 -2.01 9.23 8.29
CA ASP A 144 -1.97 10.60 8.82
C ASP A 144 -2.30 11.64 7.74
N TRP A 145 -1.62 11.53 6.59
CA TRP A 145 -1.85 12.46 5.49
C TRP A 145 -3.24 12.29 4.89
N MET A 146 -3.70 11.05 4.67
CA MET A 146 -5.03 10.78 4.10
C MET A 146 -6.14 11.35 4.99
N LEU A 147 -6.07 11.12 6.29
CA LEU A 147 -7.04 11.66 7.26
C LEU A 147 -7.02 13.18 7.32
N SER A 148 -5.83 13.81 7.23
CA SER A 148 -5.72 15.28 7.19
C SER A 148 -6.37 15.89 5.96
N GLN A 149 -6.46 15.14 4.85
CA GLN A 149 -7.17 15.53 3.63
C GLN A 149 -8.67 15.14 3.67
N GLY A 150 -9.15 14.57 4.77
CA GLY A 150 -10.52 14.17 4.98
C GLY A 150 -10.93 12.84 4.37
N TYR A 151 -10.01 12.01 3.89
CA TYR A 151 -10.34 10.66 3.45
C TYR A 151 -10.72 9.77 4.64
N ALA A 152 -11.76 8.94 4.49
CA ALA A 152 -11.87 7.74 5.31
C ALA A 152 -10.74 6.78 4.94
N TYR A 153 -10.24 6.03 5.90
CA TYR A 153 -9.05 5.19 5.71
C TYR A 153 -9.25 3.81 6.30
N ALA A 154 -8.76 2.77 5.63
CA ALA A 154 -8.73 1.42 6.18
C ALA A 154 -7.46 0.66 5.79
N SER A 155 -6.94 -0.11 6.75
CA SER A 155 -5.73 -0.95 6.60
C SER A 155 -5.94 -2.32 7.23
N THR A 156 -5.26 -3.33 6.70
CA THR A 156 -5.27 -4.71 7.24
C THR A 156 -3.85 -5.27 7.33
N ASP A 157 -3.65 -6.21 8.29
CA ASP A 157 -2.48 -7.06 8.34
C ASP A 157 -2.41 -8.08 7.18
N LYS A 158 -3.41 -8.04 6.29
CA LYS A 158 -3.58 -8.91 5.11
C LYS A 158 -3.71 -10.41 5.41
N GLY A 159 -4.09 -10.76 6.65
CA GLY A 159 -4.31 -12.13 7.07
C GLY A 159 -3.10 -12.80 7.73
N ASN A 160 -1.94 -12.14 7.76
CA ASN A 160 -0.76 -12.68 8.43
C ASN A 160 0.28 -11.60 8.73
N SER A 161 1.09 -11.85 9.74
CA SER A 161 2.22 -11.01 10.11
C SER A 161 3.39 -11.89 10.57
N GLY A 162 4.59 -11.26 10.74
CA GLY A 162 5.78 -12.01 11.15
C GLY A 162 6.46 -12.76 10.00
N THR A 163 7.55 -13.46 10.32
CA THR A 163 8.47 -14.03 9.34
C THR A 163 8.18 -15.47 8.94
N SER A 164 7.20 -16.10 9.56
CA SER A 164 6.83 -17.51 9.33
C SER A 164 5.34 -17.63 8.99
N PHE A 165 4.86 -16.74 8.12
CA PHE A 165 3.44 -16.65 7.79
C PHE A 165 2.88 -17.86 7.05
N TYR A 166 3.71 -18.67 6.40
CA TYR A 166 3.27 -19.84 5.64
C TYR A 166 2.84 -21.03 6.51
N GLU A 167 3.33 -21.13 7.76
CA GLU A 167 3.04 -22.26 8.67
C GLU A 167 1.81 -22.02 9.56
N ASN A 168 1.11 -20.91 9.40
CA ASN A 168 -0.01 -20.55 10.27
C ASN A 168 -1.35 -20.98 9.70
N GLY A 169 -2.15 -21.64 10.51
CA GLY A 169 -3.51 -22.05 10.18
C GLY A 169 -3.60 -22.85 8.88
N SER A 170 -4.52 -22.49 8.01
CA SER A 170 -4.76 -23.11 6.71
C SER A 170 -3.71 -22.80 5.65
N ARG A 171 -2.72 -21.95 5.94
CA ARG A 171 -1.71 -21.47 4.98
C ARG A 171 -0.54 -22.44 4.74
N SER A 172 -0.76 -23.71 4.92
CA SER A 172 0.30 -24.73 4.75
C SER A 172 0.62 -25.08 3.29
N ALA A 173 -0.24 -24.69 2.33
CA ALA A 173 0.00 -24.94 0.92
C ALA A 173 0.89 -23.85 0.30
N PRO A 174 1.85 -24.19 -0.58
CA PRO A 174 2.71 -23.22 -1.24
C PRO A 174 1.95 -22.06 -1.88
N GLY A 175 2.36 -20.83 -1.58
CA GLY A 175 1.76 -19.59 -2.07
C GLY A 175 0.42 -19.19 -1.43
N GLN A 176 -0.16 -20.03 -0.58
CA GLN A 176 -1.49 -19.77 0.00
C GLN A 176 -1.53 -18.53 0.89
N ALA A 177 -0.50 -18.31 1.68
CA ALA A 177 -0.42 -17.12 2.53
C ALA A 177 -0.47 -15.80 1.74
N VAL A 178 0.19 -15.75 0.57
CA VAL A 178 0.16 -14.56 -0.30
C VAL A 178 -1.16 -14.45 -1.06
N ARG A 179 -1.77 -15.55 -1.48
CA ARG A 179 -3.13 -15.53 -2.06
C ARG A 179 -4.15 -14.96 -1.07
N GLU A 180 -4.03 -15.30 0.20
CA GLU A 180 -4.93 -14.77 1.22
C GLU A 180 -4.86 -13.24 1.35
N TRP A 181 -3.70 -12.62 1.13
CA TRP A 181 -3.59 -11.16 1.13
C TRP A 181 -4.59 -10.50 0.18
N HIS A 182 -4.82 -11.11 -0.98
CA HIS A 182 -5.77 -10.61 -1.98
C HIS A 182 -7.20 -10.59 -1.44
N ASP A 183 -7.59 -11.69 -0.81
CA ASP A 183 -8.94 -11.88 -0.27
C ASP A 183 -9.18 -10.94 0.91
N ARG A 184 -8.21 -10.80 1.83
CA ARG A 184 -8.34 -9.94 3.01
C ARG A 184 -8.44 -8.45 2.66
N VAL A 185 -7.69 -7.98 1.67
CA VAL A 185 -7.82 -6.59 1.20
C VAL A 185 -9.16 -6.38 0.51
N SER A 186 -9.61 -7.33 -0.31
CA SER A 186 -10.93 -7.26 -0.96
C SER A 186 -12.07 -7.27 0.06
N GLU A 187 -12.01 -8.14 1.07
CA GLU A 187 -12.97 -8.23 2.17
C GLU A 187 -13.05 -6.93 2.96
N LEU A 188 -11.89 -6.39 3.37
CA LEU A 188 -11.83 -5.09 4.05
C LEU A 188 -12.40 -3.97 3.19
N THR A 189 -12.12 -3.96 1.88
CA THR A 189 -12.64 -2.91 0.98
C THR A 189 -14.16 -2.90 0.94
N VAL A 190 -14.77 -4.07 0.81
CA VAL A 190 -16.24 -4.18 0.81
C VAL A 190 -16.84 -3.77 2.15
N ALA A 191 -16.25 -4.26 3.25
CA ALA A 191 -16.70 -3.92 4.60
C ALA A 191 -16.54 -2.42 4.92
N ALA A 192 -15.41 -1.81 4.55
CA ALA A 192 -15.14 -0.39 4.80
C ALA A 192 -16.08 0.53 4.02
N LYS A 193 -16.45 0.18 2.77
CA LYS A 193 -17.48 0.93 2.01
C LYS A 193 -18.81 0.97 2.73
N GLU A 194 -19.24 -0.15 3.30
CA GLU A 194 -20.49 -0.24 4.05
C GLU A 194 -20.40 0.54 5.37
N VAL A 195 -19.28 0.45 6.09
CA VAL A 195 -19.02 1.23 7.31
C VAL A 195 -19.08 2.73 7.04
N VAL A 196 -18.47 3.18 5.94
CA VAL A 196 -18.56 4.58 5.48
C VAL A 196 -20.01 4.99 5.21
N ALA A 197 -20.77 4.13 4.51
CA ALA A 197 -22.19 4.41 4.24
C ALA A 197 -23.02 4.49 5.53
N GLN A 198 -22.79 3.62 6.52
CA GLN A 198 -23.43 3.67 7.82
C GLN A 198 -23.10 4.97 8.58
N ARG A 199 -21.82 5.39 8.54
CA ARG A 199 -21.36 6.59 9.27
C ARG A 199 -21.87 7.89 8.67
N TYR A 200 -21.78 8.03 7.34
CA TYR A 200 -22.01 9.32 6.67
C TYR A 200 -23.36 9.36 5.91
N GLY A 201 -24.10 8.25 5.89
CA GLY A 201 -25.39 8.18 5.20
C GLY A 201 -25.28 8.02 3.67
N SER A 202 -24.09 7.84 3.13
CA SER A 202 -23.85 7.58 1.70
C SER A 202 -22.58 6.77 1.50
N ALA A 203 -22.55 5.92 0.49
CA ALA A 203 -21.35 5.21 0.08
C ALA A 203 -20.26 6.22 -0.36
N PRO A 204 -18.96 5.84 -0.29
CA PRO A 204 -17.90 6.70 -0.79
C PRO A 204 -18.07 6.94 -2.29
N ALA A 205 -17.94 8.20 -2.72
CA ALA A 205 -18.00 8.59 -4.12
C ALA A 205 -16.81 8.03 -4.92
N ARG A 206 -15.68 7.83 -4.25
CA ARG A 206 -14.46 7.21 -4.81
C ARG A 206 -13.79 6.35 -3.76
N THR A 207 -13.15 5.28 -4.25
CA THR A 207 -12.34 4.37 -3.43
C THR A 207 -10.99 4.17 -4.09
N TRP A 208 -9.93 4.40 -3.33
CA TRP A 208 -8.55 4.35 -3.79
C TRP A 208 -7.81 3.18 -3.16
N MET A 209 -7.01 2.48 -3.94
CA MET A 209 -6.07 1.48 -3.42
C MET A 209 -4.67 2.06 -3.39
N THR A 210 -3.92 1.83 -2.33
CA THR A 210 -2.53 2.28 -2.26
C THR A 210 -1.71 1.45 -1.28
N GLY A 211 -0.40 1.51 -1.39
CA GLY A 211 0.51 0.86 -0.45
C GLY A 211 1.95 0.89 -0.90
N ILE A 212 2.84 0.55 0.02
CA ILE A 212 4.28 0.39 -0.20
C ILE A 212 4.66 -1.09 -0.14
N SER A 213 5.64 -1.53 -0.93
CA SER A 213 6.19 -2.89 -0.85
C SER A 213 5.10 -3.95 -1.11
N ASN A 214 4.84 -4.86 -0.16
CA ASN A 214 3.70 -5.78 -0.28
C ASN A 214 2.35 -5.06 -0.39
N GLY A 215 2.19 -3.88 0.20
CA GLY A 215 1.01 -3.04 0.00
C GLY A 215 0.94 -2.47 -1.43
N GLY A 216 2.08 -2.16 -2.03
CA GLY A 216 2.21 -1.79 -3.44
C GLY A 216 1.87 -2.96 -4.37
N TYR A 217 2.39 -4.16 -4.09
CA TYR A 217 1.99 -5.39 -4.78
C TYR A 217 0.46 -5.58 -4.73
N LEU A 218 -0.15 -5.39 -3.56
CA LEU A 218 -1.59 -5.48 -3.41
C LEU A 218 -2.33 -4.41 -4.21
N THR A 219 -1.77 -3.22 -4.34
CA THR A 219 -2.31 -2.17 -5.24
C THR A 219 -2.33 -2.65 -6.68
N ARG A 220 -1.20 -3.16 -7.19
CA ARG A 220 -1.08 -3.76 -8.54
C ARG A 220 -2.12 -4.87 -8.72
N TRP A 221 -2.12 -5.86 -7.82
CA TRP A 221 -2.99 -7.03 -7.91
C TRP A 221 -4.48 -6.68 -7.87
N GLN A 222 -4.89 -5.78 -6.95
CA GLN A 222 -6.28 -5.37 -6.82
C GLN A 222 -6.77 -4.62 -8.08
N LEU A 223 -5.93 -3.77 -8.68
CA LEU A 223 -6.31 -3.06 -9.90
C LEU A 223 -6.33 -3.95 -11.14
N GLU A 224 -5.60 -5.06 -11.15
CA GLU A 224 -5.69 -6.09 -12.19
C GLU A 224 -6.93 -6.99 -12.02
N ASN A 225 -7.20 -7.44 -10.79
CA ASN A 225 -8.14 -8.55 -10.55
C ASN A 225 -9.48 -8.11 -9.94
N ARG A 226 -9.55 -6.96 -9.29
CA ARG A 226 -10.75 -6.42 -8.63
C ARG A 226 -11.00 -4.93 -8.96
N PRO A 227 -10.83 -4.52 -10.24
CA PRO A 227 -10.94 -3.11 -10.60
C PRO A 227 -12.32 -2.50 -10.31
N GLU A 228 -13.36 -3.32 -10.15
CA GLU A 228 -14.71 -2.86 -9.77
C GLU A 228 -14.79 -2.31 -8.34
N LEU A 229 -13.84 -2.63 -7.48
CA LEU A 229 -13.79 -2.15 -6.10
C LEU A 229 -13.17 -0.75 -5.98
N TYR A 230 -12.42 -0.29 -7.01
CA TYR A 230 -11.59 0.90 -6.91
C TYR A 230 -11.79 1.85 -8.10
N ASP A 231 -11.43 3.11 -7.90
CA ASP A 231 -11.42 4.14 -8.94
C ASP A 231 -10.01 4.40 -9.49
N GLY A 232 -8.98 4.00 -8.76
CA GLY A 232 -7.57 4.09 -9.12
C GLY A 232 -6.66 3.76 -7.95
N GLY A 233 -5.35 3.84 -8.16
CA GLY A 233 -4.39 3.57 -7.09
C GLY A 233 -3.02 4.19 -7.28
N VAL A 234 -2.27 4.26 -6.16
CA VAL A 234 -0.85 4.62 -6.16
C VAL A 234 -0.06 3.45 -5.59
N ASP A 235 0.80 2.92 -6.42
CA ASP A 235 1.76 1.88 -6.12
C ASP A 235 3.10 2.53 -5.74
N TRP A 236 3.54 2.32 -4.51
CA TRP A 236 4.86 2.74 -4.04
C TRP A 236 5.73 1.49 -3.90
N GLU A 237 6.61 1.27 -4.89
CA GLU A 237 7.60 0.18 -4.90
C GLU A 237 7.00 -1.20 -4.60
N GLY A 238 5.88 -1.54 -5.27
CA GLY A 238 5.23 -2.82 -5.06
C GLY A 238 6.09 -3.99 -5.51
N THR A 239 6.11 -5.06 -4.72
CA THR A 239 6.85 -6.28 -5.05
C THR A 239 6.35 -6.90 -6.35
N LEU A 240 7.26 -7.20 -7.28
CA LEU A 240 6.91 -7.93 -8.50
C LEU A 240 6.94 -9.44 -8.27
N MET A 241 5.83 -10.10 -8.55
CA MET A 241 5.71 -11.55 -8.62
C MET A 241 5.42 -11.98 -10.04
N THR A 242 6.34 -12.75 -10.64
CA THR A 242 6.18 -13.41 -11.94
C THR A 242 6.73 -14.84 -11.87
N ALA A 243 6.05 -15.80 -12.48
CA ALA A 243 6.41 -17.20 -12.40
C ALA A 243 7.75 -17.52 -13.08
N ASP A 244 8.06 -16.82 -14.17
CA ASP A 244 9.29 -17.03 -14.95
C ASP A 244 10.43 -16.09 -14.56
N GLY A 245 10.15 -15.15 -13.63
CA GLY A 245 11.08 -14.09 -13.24
C GLY A 245 11.02 -12.87 -14.20
N PRO A 246 11.59 -11.73 -13.77
CA PRO A 246 12.24 -11.56 -12.47
C PRO A 246 11.23 -11.59 -11.30
N ASN A 247 11.70 -12.03 -10.16
CA ASN A 247 11.01 -12.03 -8.88
C ASN A 247 12.06 -12.07 -7.75
N LEU A 248 11.65 -11.99 -6.49
CA LEU A 248 12.53 -12.02 -5.33
C LEU A 248 13.60 -13.12 -5.40
N PHE A 249 13.23 -14.30 -5.89
CA PHE A 249 14.09 -15.50 -5.93
C PHE A 249 15.15 -15.43 -7.03
N THR A 250 15.11 -14.46 -7.93
CA THR A 250 16.08 -14.30 -9.01
C THR A 250 17.22 -13.35 -8.67
N TYR A 251 17.02 -12.43 -7.74
CA TYR A 251 18.04 -11.45 -7.37
C TYR A 251 18.51 -11.52 -5.90
N LEU A 252 17.65 -11.85 -4.93
CA LEU A 252 18.06 -11.90 -3.53
C LEU A 252 19.12 -12.98 -3.24
N PRO A 253 19.04 -14.21 -3.77
CA PRO A 253 20.12 -15.19 -3.62
C PRO A 253 21.46 -14.68 -4.18
N THR A 254 21.42 -14.01 -5.34
CA THR A 254 22.62 -13.40 -5.91
C THR A 254 23.17 -12.30 -5.01
N ALA A 255 22.33 -11.42 -4.46
CA ALA A 255 22.75 -10.40 -3.51
C ALA A 255 23.44 -11.02 -2.28
N LEU A 256 22.85 -12.04 -1.69
CA LEU A 256 23.41 -12.75 -0.53
C LEU A 256 24.76 -13.40 -0.83
N ARG A 257 24.94 -13.95 -2.02
CA ARG A 257 26.17 -14.64 -2.44
C ARG A 257 27.28 -13.70 -2.83
N GLU A 258 26.96 -12.65 -3.59
CA GLU A 258 27.98 -11.78 -4.23
C GLU A 258 28.41 -10.62 -3.32
N TYR A 259 27.55 -10.07 -2.49
CA TYR A 259 27.87 -8.92 -1.64
C TYR A 259 29.14 -9.09 -0.78
N PRO A 260 29.41 -10.25 -0.14
CA PRO A 260 30.62 -10.42 0.67
C PRO A 260 31.93 -10.15 -0.08
N GLN A 261 31.94 -10.26 -1.40
CA GLN A 261 33.08 -10.03 -2.26
C GLN A 261 32.99 -8.70 -3.06
N ALA A 262 31.80 -8.10 -3.15
CA ALA A 262 31.52 -6.96 -4.02
C ALA A 262 32.41 -5.71 -3.74
N ALA A 263 32.89 -5.57 -2.52
CA ALA A 263 33.79 -4.45 -2.15
C ALA A 263 35.16 -4.57 -2.78
N VAL A 264 35.67 -5.80 -3.02
CA VAL A 264 37.05 -6.10 -3.48
C VAL A 264 37.11 -6.77 -4.84
N ASP A 265 36.01 -7.39 -5.29
CA ASP A 265 35.88 -8.05 -6.59
C ASP A 265 34.91 -7.28 -7.50
N PRO A 266 35.41 -6.56 -8.52
CA PRO A 266 34.55 -5.87 -9.48
C PRO A 266 33.57 -6.82 -10.22
N ALA A 267 33.95 -8.07 -10.42
CA ALA A 267 33.08 -9.05 -11.08
C ALA A 267 31.90 -9.45 -10.18
N ALA A 268 32.11 -9.61 -8.87
CA ALA A 268 31.02 -9.81 -7.93
C ALA A 268 30.05 -8.62 -7.90
N ARG A 269 30.61 -7.39 -7.87
CA ARG A 269 29.80 -6.16 -7.97
C ARG A 269 28.99 -6.10 -9.28
N GLN A 270 29.61 -6.46 -10.40
CA GLN A 270 28.93 -6.48 -11.68
C GLN A 270 27.76 -7.46 -11.69
N ARG A 271 27.92 -8.65 -11.08
CA ARG A 271 26.81 -9.62 -10.94
C ARG A 271 25.65 -9.08 -10.11
N MET A 272 25.90 -8.19 -9.13
CA MET A 272 24.82 -7.46 -8.43
C MET A 272 24.07 -6.53 -9.39
N TYR A 273 24.79 -5.75 -10.20
CA TYR A 273 24.16 -4.88 -11.20
C TYR A 273 23.40 -5.68 -12.27
N ASP A 274 23.93 -6.83 -12.69
CA ASP A 274 23.30 -7.67 -13.72
C ASP A 274 21.93 -8.21 -13.29
N VAL A 275 21.70 -8.37 -11.98
CA VAL A 275 20.40 -8.82 -11.45
C VAL A 275 19.47 -7.66 -11.06
N GLY A 276 19.83 -6.42 -11.38
CA GLY A 276 18.93 -5.28 -11.31
C GLY A 276 19.31 -4.17 -10.35
N PHE A 277 20.32 -4.34 -9.48
CA PHE A 277 20.77 -3.25 -8.60
C PHE A 277 21.38 -2.11 -9.41
N GLU A 278 21.13 -0.87 -9.03
CA GLU A 278 21.68 0.29 -9.69
C GLU A 278 23.03 0.74 -9.06
N PRO A 279 23.97 1.27 -9.87
CA PRO A 279 25.13 1.95 -9.34
C PRO A 279 24.72 3.12 -8.43
N GLY A 280 25.35 3.21 -7.25
CA GLY A 280 24.97 4.17 -6.20
C GLY A 280 24.23 3.49 -5.05
N SER A 281 23.53 2.37 -5.29
CA SER A 281 22.84 1.63 -4.23
C SER A 281 23.78 0.92 -3.25
N GLU A 282 25.08 0.84 -3.55
CA GLU A 282 26.09 0.17 -2.71
C GLU A 282 26.16 0.72 -1.29
N VAL A 283 25.80 1.98 -1.10
CA VAL A 283 25.75 2.61 0.24
C VAL A 283 24.76 1.89 1.16
N LEU A 284 23.73 1.27 0.60
CA LEU A 284 22.65 0.58 1.32
C LEU A 284 22.91 -0.93 1.50
N TRP A 285 23.80 -1.53 0.69
CA TRP A 285 24.02 -2.98 0.71
C TRP A 285 24.46 -3.54 2.06
N PRO A 286 25.30 -2.86 2.88
CA PRO A 286 25.65 -3.36 4.22
C PRO A 286 24.43 -3.59 5.11
N ASP A 287 23.50 -2.64 5.13
CA ASP A 287 22.28 -2.72 5.94
C ASP A 287 21.35 -3.84 5.45
N HIS A 288 21.19 -3.92 4.12
CA HIS A 288 20.33 -4.95 3.49
C HIS A 288 20.88 -6.36 3.69
N TYR A 289 22.19 -6.54 3.54
CA TYR A 289 22.83 -7.82 3.83
C TYR A 289 22.74 -8.21 5.30
N ALA A 290 22.85 -7.23 6.21
CA ALA A 290 22.79 -7.49 7.64
C ALA A 290 21.41 -8.00 8.09
N VAL A 291 20.32 -7.61 7.40
CA VAL A 291 18.95 -7.91 7.84
C VAL A 291 18.03 -8.34 6.68
N TYR A 292 17.84 -7.46 5.68
CA TYR A 292 16.63 -7.51 4.85
C TYR A 292 16.68 -8.59 3.77
N TRP A 293 17.81 -8.80 3.09
CA TRP A 293 17.89 -9.78 2.00
C TRP A 293 17.64 -11.21 2.46
N ASP A 294 18.30 -11.66 3.55
CA ASP A 294 18.08 -13.00 4.09
C ASP A 294 16.67 -13.14 4.67
N LEU A 295 16.20 -12.12 5.42
CA LEU A 295 14.84 -12.12 5.97
C LEU A 295 13.80 -12.29 4.87
N THR A 296 13.87 -11.48 3.81
CA THR A 296 12.91 -11.50 2.73
C THR A 296 13.02 -12.79 1.93
N GLN A 297 14.22 -13.15 1.47
CA GLN A 297 14.45 -14.39 0.73
C GLN A 297 13.90 -15.61 1.48
N ARG A 298 14.26 -15.77 2.73
CA ARG A 298 13.85 -16.90 3.54
C ARG A 298 12.34 -16.94 3.79
N SER A 299 11.74 -15.82 4.17
CA SER A 299 10.30 -15.77 4.46
C SER A 299 9.45 -16.12 3.24
N TYR A 300 9.81 -15.58 2.07
CA TYR A 300 9.09 -15.90 0.83
C TYR A 300 9.41 -17.30 0.30
N ARG A 301 10.67 -17.72 0.37
CA ARG A 301 11.02 -19.09 -0.01
C ARG A 301 10.24 -20.09 0.83
N GLU A 302 10.13 -19.90 2.13
CA GLU A 302 9.32 -20.75 2.99
C GLU A 302 7.84 -20.77 2.58
N ALA A 303 7.30 -19.62 2.17
CA ALA A 303 5.92 -19.53 1.71
C ALA A 303 5.65 -20.23 0.36
N PHE A 304 6.62 -20.27 -0.54
CA PHE A 304 6.44 -20.83 -1.90
C PHE A 304 7.12 -22.17 -2.12
N ASP A 305 8.19 -22.46 -1.38
CA ASP A 305 9.00 -23.68 -1.49
C ASP A 305 9.40 -24.19 -0.10
N PRO A 306 8.44 -24.60 0.74
CA PRO A 306 8.71 -25.05 2.11
C PRO A 306 9.56 -26.33 2.17
N GLU A 307 9.64 -27.07 1.07
CA GLU A 307 10.43 -28.32 0.98
C GLU A 307 11.89 -28.09 0.55
N TYR A 308 12.28 -26.85 0.21
CA TYR A 308 13.68 -26.55 -0.10
C TYR A 308 14.55 -26.76 1.12
N ASP A 309 15.39 -27.74 1.11
CA ASP A 309 16.31 -28.13 2.20
C ASP A 309 15.70 -27.99 3.61
N GLY A 310 15.23 -29.08 4.17
CA GLY A 310 14.58 -29.10 5.51
C GLY A 310 15.40 -28.48 6.65
N ALA A 311 16.72 -28.27 6.48
CA ALA A 311 17.56 -27.57 7.44
C ALA A 311 17.39 -26.04 7.40
N THR A 312 16.80 -25.48 6.34
CA THR A 312 16.63 -24.03 6.15
C THR A 312 15.20 -23.54 6.31
N LYS A 313 14.35 -24.27 7.04
CA LYS A 313 12.98 -23.88 7.39
C LYS A 313 12.94 -22.75 8.41
N ALA A 314 11.72 -22.26 8.70
CA ALA A 314 11.48 -21.27 9.74
C ALA A 314 12.25 -21.57 11.03
N GLY A 315 12.90 -20.56 11.59
CA GLY A 315 13.79 -20.71 12.74
C GLY A 315 15.27 -20.96 12.40
N THR A 316 15.63 -21.13 11.12
CA THR A 316 17.04 -21.11 10.72
C THR A 316 17.64 -19.73 11.00
N PRO A 317 18.81 -19.65 11.64
CA PRO A 317 19.47 -18.38 11.90
C PRO A 317 19.72 -17.59 10.61
N PHE A 318 19.59 -16.27 10.66
CA PHE A 318 20.06 -15.41 9.57
C PHE A 318 21.55 -15.60 9.32
N CYS A 319 22.01 -15.39 8.10
CA CYS A 319 23.41 -15.51 7.72
C CYS A 319 24.33 -14.71 8.64
N ARG A 320 23.89 -13.55 9.15
CA ARG A 320 24.62 -12.70 10.09
C ARG A 320 24.76 -13.25 11.50
N THR A 321 24.03 -14.27 11.89
CA THR A 321 24.01 -14.81 13.26
C THR A 321 25.03 -15.92 13.48
N GLY A 322 26.29 -15.63 13.15
CA GLY A 322 27.41 -16.55 13.36
C GLY A 322 27.68 -17.56 12.25
N THR A 323 26.94 -17.45 11.16
CA THR A 323 27.12 -18.30 9.98
C THR A 323 27.57 -17.45 8.79
N ALA A 324 28.68 -17.81 8.17
CA ALA A 324 29.17 -17.05 7.03
C ALA A 324 28.18 -17.20 5.85
N PRO A 325 27.92 -16.11 5.10
CA PRO A 325 27.19 -16.15 3.86
C PRO A 325 27.80 -17.17 2.88
N GLY A 326 26.96 -17.86 2.13
CA GLY A 326 27.41 -18.89 1.20
C GLY A 326 27.78 -20.21 1.87
N THR A 327 27.55 -20.35 3.18
CA THR A 327 27.56 -21.66 3.83
C THR A 327 26.24 -22.37 3.47
N PRO A 328 26.26 -23.49 2.75
CA PRO A 328 25.06 -24.05 2.10
C PRO A 328 23.87 -24.33 3.01
N THR A 329 24.09 -24.48 4.30
CA THR A 329 23.02 -24.76 5.28
C THR A 329 22.64 -23.56 6.13
N ALA A 330 23.19 -22.39 5.85
CA ALA A 330 23.13 -21.25 6.76
C ALA A 330 22.20 -20.14 6.28
N CYS A 331 22.03 -19.98 4.98
CA CYS A 331 21.15 -19.01 4.39
C CYS A 331 20.82 -19.38 2.94
N ASP A 332 19.85 -18.71 2.37
CA ASP A 332 19.32 -19.00 1.03
C ASP A 332 20.18 -18.46 -0.14
N ALA A 333 21.47 -18.16 0.10
CA ALA A 333 22.38 -17.69 -0.94
C ALA A 333 22.56 -18.66 -2.13
N GLU A 334 22.39 -19.94 -1.89
CA GLU A 334 22.50 -21.01 -2.90
C GLU A 334 21.16 -21.37 -3.54
N TYR A 335 20.07 -20.67 -3.18
CA TYR A 335 18.78 -20.94 -3.79
C TYR A 335 18.78 -20.61 -5.27
N ASP A 336 18.49 -21.61 -6.11
CA ASP A 336 18.39 -21.47 -7.56
C ASP A 336 16.94 -21.70 -8.01
N TYR A 337 16.20 -20.61 -8.16
CA TYR A 337 14.79 -20.64 -8.56
C TYR A 337 14.56 -21.35 -9.91
N ALA A 338 15.48 -21.20 -10.86
CA ALA A 338 15.35 -21.81 -12.18
C ALA A 338 15.32 -23.35 -12.11
N SER A 339 16.05 -23.92 -11.15
CA SER A 339 16.12 -25.38 -10.93
C SER A 339 14.99 -25.95 -10.08
N ARG A 340 14.11 -25.09 -9.51
CA ARG A 340 13.06 -25.59 -8.62
C ARG A 340 11.96 -26.35 -9.35
N PRO A 341 11.29 -27.30 -8.65
CA PRO A 341 10.17 -28.05 -9.21
C PRO A 341 9.07 -27.17 -9.79
N GLN A 342 8.37 -27.66 -10.81
CA GLN A 342 7.26 -26.92 -11.43
C GLN A 342 6.20 -26.49 -10.41
N ALA A 343 5.94 -27.28 -9.39
CA ALA A 343 4.99 -26.95 -8.32
C ALA A 343 5.32 -25.62 -7.59
N VAL A 344 6.61 -25.28 -7.45
CA VAL A 344 7.04 -23.99 -6.88
C VAL A 344 6.73 -22.86 -7.85
N LYS A 345 7.01 -23.05 -9.15
CA LYS A 345 6.67 -22.08 -10.18
C LYS A 345 5.16 -21.87 -10.32
N ASP A 346 4.39 -22.94 -10.21
CA ASP A 346 2.92 -22.89 -10.20
C ASP A 346 2.39 -22.12 -8.97
N ALA A 347 3.02 -22.28 -7.81
CA ALA A 347 2.68 -21.54 -6.62
C ALA A 347 2.94 -20.03 -6.80
N VAL A 348 4.09 -19.64 -7.38
CA VAL A 348 4.38 -18.24 -7.73
C VAL A 348 3.42 -17.72 -8.80
N ALA A 349 3.12 -18.55 -9.82
CA ALA A 349 2.16 -18.22 -10.88
C ALA A 349 0.78 -17.84 -10.32
N SER A 350 0.35 -18.50 -9.24
CA SER A 350 -0.96 -18.25 -8.60
C SER A 350 -1.12 -16.86 -7.98
N VAL A 351 -0.02 -16.13 -7.83
CA VAL A 351 0.02 -14.75 -7.27
C VAL A 351 0.71 -13.77 -8.22
N SER A 352 1.05 -14.22 -9.44
CA SER A 352 1.78 -13.40 -10.42
C SER A 352 0.93 -12.26 -10.94
N LEU A 353 1.59 -11.14 -11.20
CA LEU A 353 1.04 -9.98 -11.86
C LEU A 353 1.07 -10.15 -13.38
N THR A 354 0.19 -9.44 -14.08
CA THR A 354 0.00 -9.54 -15.53
C THR A 354 0.16 -8.21 -16.26
N GLY A 355 0.10 -7.09 -15.54
CA GLY A 355 0.06 -5.74 -16.11
C GLY A 355 -1.31 -5.32 -16.66
N ASP A 356 -2.33 -6.20 -16.63
CA ASP A 356 -3.68 -5.90 -17.15
C ASP A 356 -4.52 -5.08 -16.16
N ILE A 357 -4.00 -3.90 -15.79
CA ILE A 357 -4.70 -2.99 -14.86
C ILE A 357 -6.01 -2.48 -15.48
N GLY A 358 -7.08 -2.48 -14.67
CA GLY A 358 -8.41 -2.01 -15.10
C GLY A 358 -8.75 -0.59 -14.68
N LYS A 359 -7.86 0.11 -13.98
CA LYS A 359 -8.06 1.49 -13.45
C LYS A 359 -6.78 2.30 -13.54
N PRO A 360 -6.87 3.65 -13.52
CA PRO A 360 -5.70 4.52 -13.46
C PRO A 360 -4.79 4.20 -12.28
N MET A 361 -3.50 4.09 -12.55
CA MET A 361 -2.48 3.81 -11.55
C MET A 361 -1.24 4.68 -11.75
N LEU A 362 -0.70 5.20 -10.65
CA LEU A 362 0.61 5.82 -10.62
C LEU A 362 1.57 4.94 -9.83
N THR A 363 2.74 4.64 -10.41
CA THR A 363 3.81 3.90 -9.74
C THR A 363 4.95 4.84 -9.41
N LEU A 364 5.44 4.80 -8.17
CA LEU A 364 6.68 5.45 -7.75
C LEU A 364 7.69 4.39 -7.33
N HIS A 365 8.95 4.54 -7.74
CA HIS A 365 10.03 3.66 -7.32
C HIS A 365 11.34 4.44 -7.23
N GLY A 366 12.08 4.25 -6.13
CA GLY A 366 13.41 4.80 -5.95
C GLY A 366 14.44 4.06 -6.79
N ASP A 367 15.30 4.80 -7.52
CA ASP A 367 16.31 4.17 -8.36
C ASP A 367 17.40 3.45 -7.55
N LEU A 368 17.59 3.80 -6.29
CA LEU A 368 18.55 3.15 -5.40
C LEU A 368 17.92 2.10 -4.47
N ASP A 369 16.67 1.65 -4.76
CA ASP A 369 16.06 0.58 -3.97
C ASP A 369 16.94 -0.66 -3.96
N ALA A 370 17.49 -0.95 -2.78
CA ALA A 370 18.36 -2.09 -2.56
C ALA A 370 17.63 -3.32 -2.02
N LEU A 371 16.31 -3.27 -1.84
CA LEU A 371 15.49 -4.43 -1.49
C LEU A 371 14.76 -5.00 -2.71
N LEU A 372 14.13 -4.13 -3.48
CA LEU A 372 13.41 -4.44 -4.71
C LEU A 372 14.07 -3.69 -5.87
N PRO A 373 15.16 -4.20 -6.45
CA PRO A 373 15.93 -3.46 -7.46
C PRO A 373 15.04 -3.03 -8.63
N ILE A 374 15.00 -1.72 -8.91
CA ILE A 374 14.06 -1.08 -9.82
C ILE A 374 14.01 -1.75 -11.20
N ARG A 375 15.17 -2.17 -11.75
CA ARG A 375 15.27 -2.85 -13.05
C ARG A 375 14.70 -4.26 -13.06
N ALA A 376 14.58 -4.89 -11.90
CA ALA A 376 13.99 -6.22 -11.75
C ALA A 376 12.55 -6.16 -11.20
N ASP A 377 12.02 -4.98 -10.94
CA ASP A 377 10.68 -4.77 -10.40
C ASP A 377 9.86 -3.79 -11.26
N SER A 378 9.80 -2.49 -10.92
CA SER A 378 8.86 -1.55 -11.55
C SER A 378 9.15 -1.27 -13.03
N ASP A 379 10.41 -1.35 -13.48
CA ASP A 379 10.72 -1.27 -14.91
C ASP A 379 10.07 -2.41 -15.70
N VAL A 380 10.17 -3.64 -15.14
CA VAL A 380 9.54 -4.83 -15.73
C VAL A 380 8.02 -4.72 -15.67
N TYR A 381 7.46 -4.33 -14.53
CA TYR A 381 6.02 -4.19 -14.38
C TYR A 381 5.44 -3.12 -15.33
N THR A 382 6.14 -2.01 -15.52
CA THR A 382 5.75 -0.98 -16.50
C THR A 382 5.73 -1.53 -17.92
N ALA A 383 6.72 -2.36 -18.29
CA ALA A 383 6.73 -3.04 -19.58
C ALA A 383 5.56 -4.03 -19.71
N MET A 384 5.24 -4.80 -18.66
CA MET A 384 4.07 -5.70 -18.65
C MET A 384 2.76 -4.93 -18.86
N ILE A 385 2.59 -3.76 -18.23
CA ILE A 385 1.42 -2.88 -18.45
C ILE A 385 1.33 -2.43 -19.91
N ALA A 386 2.46 -2.08 -20.51
CA ALA A 386 2.51 -1.70 -21.91
C ALA A 386 2.16 -2.87 -22.84
N ASP A 387 2.68 -4.06 -22.58
CA ASP A 387 2.40 -5.30 -23.33
C ASP A 387 0.93 -5.71 -23.19
N ALA A 388 0.30 -5.46 -22.04
CA ALA A 388 -1.14 -5.65 -21.83
C ALA A 388 -2.00 -4.56 -22.52
N GLY A 389 -1.38 -3.53 -23.13
CA GLY A 389 -2.09 -2.44 -23.80
C GLY A 389 -2.76 -1.46 -22.85
N ARG A 390 -2.21 -1.28 -21.63
CA ARG A 390 -2.78 -0.43 -20.57
C ARG A 390 -1.98 0.85 -20.28
N SER A 391 -1.04 1.22 -21.12
CA SER A 391 -0.18 2.41 -20.93
C SER A 391 -0.93 3.73 -20.74
N ASP A 392 -2.14 3.84 -21.29
CA ASP A 392 -3.02 5.01 -21.14
C ASP A 392 -3.55 5.17 -19.69
N LEU A 393 -3.61 4.07 -18.93
CA LEU A 393 -4.02 4.04 -17.52
C LEU A 393 -2.84 4.18 -16.56
N HIS A 394 -1.61 4.29 -17.03
CA HIS A 394 -0.43 4.24 -16.17
C HIS A 394 0.49 5.44 -16.32
N ARG A 395 1.09 5.86 -15.18
CA ARG A 395 2.26 6.75 -15.16
C ARG A 395 3.27 6.17 -14.17
N TYR A 396 4.54 6.26 -14.56
CA TYR A 396 5.66 5.74 -13.80
C TYR A 396 6.66 6.85 -13.48
N TYR A 397 6.98 7.01 -12.20
CA TYR A 397 7.89 8.01 -11.69
C TYR A 397 9.07 7.33 -10.99
N THR A 398 10.24 7.35 -11.64
CA THR A 398 11.50 6.96 -11.02
C THR A 398 11.96 8.09 -10.11
N ILE A 399 12.13 7.84 -8.83
CA ILE A 399 12.55 8.84 -7.87
C ILE A 399 14.07 8.75 -7.71
N GLU A 400 14.80 9.71 -8.30
CA GLU A 400 16.26 9.79 -8.22
C GLU A 400 16.71 9.85 -6.75
N ASP A 401 17.71 9.03 -6.38
CA ASP A 401 18.21 8.85 -5.01
C ASP A 401 17.15 8.32 -4.01
N GLY A 402 16.05 7.77 -4.46
CA GLY A 402 15.07 7.11 -3.61
C GLY A 402 15.50 5.69 -3.23
N ASN A 403 15.09 5.22 -2.05
CA ASN A 403 15.27 3.86 -1.57
C ASN A 403 13.95 3.30 -1.05
N HIS A 404 13.89 1.99 -0.84
CA HIS A 404 12.69 1.24 -0.44
C HIS A 404 11.92 1.86 0.73
N VAL A 405 12.61 2.45 1.71
CA VAL A 405 12.01 3.14 2.86
C VAL A 405 12.75 4.44 3.15
N ASP A 406 12.03 5.44 3.63
CA ASP A 406 12.53 6.80 3.77
C ASP A 406 13.47 7.00 4.97
N ASP A 407 13.54 6.07 5.93
CA ASP A 407 14.39 6.22 7.12
C ASP A 407 15.88 6.25 6.78
N ARG A 408 16.27 5.67 5.64
CA ARG A 408 17.67 5.68 5.17
C ARG A 408 18.17 7.06 4.77
N ALA A 409 17.28 7.98 4.38
CA ALA A 409 17.61 9.37 4.15
C ALA A 409 18.14 10.08 5.41
N ASP A 410 17.78 9.62 6.60
CA ASP A 410 18.33 10.16 7.86
C ASP A 410 19.75 9.70 8.14
N LEU A 411 20.16 8.55 7.59
CA LEU A 411 21.51 7.97 7.75
C LEU A 411 22.45 8.39 6.62
N TYR A 412 21.93 8.52 5.41
CA TYR A 412 22.67 8.81 4.19
C TYR A 412 22.08 10.04 3.47
N PRO A 413 22.00 11.22 4.12
CA PRO A 413 21.28 12.37 3.56
C PRO A 413 21.94 12.98 2.32
N ALA A 414 23.20 12.66 2.05
CA ALA A 414 23.88 13.10 0.84
C ALA A 414 23.52 12.22 -0.38
N GLU A 415 23.24 10.94 -0.16
CA GLU A 415 23.02 9.93 -1.18
C GLU A 415 21.53 9.60 -1.36
N ILE A 416 20.74 9.61 -0.29
CA ILE A 416 19.35 9.16 -0.28
C ILE A 416 18.40 10.31 0.01
N ARG A 417 17.24 10.32 -0.65
CA ARG A 417 16.12 11.23 -0.32
C ARG A 417 14.82 10.47 -0.03
N PRO A 418 13.92 11.05 0.78
CA PRO A 418 12.58 10.48 0.99
C PRO A 418 11.73 10.49 -0.27
N ILE A 419 10.92 9.45 -0.46
CA ILE A 419 9.92 9.30 -1.53
C ILE A 419 8.56 9.83 -1.10
N LEU A 420 8.22 9.78 0.18
CA LEU A 420 6.90 10.12 0.71
C LEU A 420 6.35 11.47 0.22
N PRO A 421 7.13 12.57 0.11
CA PRO A 421 6.61 13.81 -0.45
C PRO A 421 6.14 13.66 -1.90
N CYS A 422 6.89 12.90 -2.72
CA CYS A 422 6.52 12.63 -4.11
C CYS A 422 5.30 11.72 -4.20
N TYR A 423 5.17 10.76 -3.28
CA TYR A 423 3.99 9.92 -3.16
C TYR A 423 2.73 10.75 -2.89
N ARG A 424 2.77 11.72 -1.97
CA ARG A 424 1.64 12.61 -1.66
C ARG A 424 1.20 13.41 -2.89
N GLU A 425 2.15 13.99 -3.61
CA GLU A 425 1.86 14.71 -4.86
C GLU A 425 1.29 13.76 -5.92
N ALA A 426 1.86 12.58 -6.10
CA ALA A 426 1.34 11.59 -7.04
C ALA A 426 -0.10 11.18 -6.69
N PHE A 427 -0.41 10.95 -5.41
CA PHE A 427 -1.77 10.62 -4.99
C PHE A 427 -2.75 11.76 -5.32
N GLN A 428 -2.36 13.00 -5.11
CA GLN A 428 -3.16 14.16 -5.49
C GLN A 428 -3.35 14.21 -7.00
N ARG A 429 -2.30 14.00 -7.81
CA ARG A 429 -2.41 13.95 -9.28
C ARG A 429 -3.32 12.81 -9.75
N LEU A 430 -3.27 11.64 -9.11
CA LEU A 430 -4.21 10.55 -9.40
C LEU A 430 -5.66 10.97 -9.17
N THR A 431 -5.93 11.60 -8.03
CA THR A 431 -7.30 12.02 -7.71
C THR A 431 -7.83 13.07 -8.69
N GLU A 432 -7.01 14.02 -9.09
CA GLU A 432 -7.35 15.03 -10.11
C GLU A 432 -7.57 14.38 -11.48
N TRP A 433 -6.73 13.43 -11.86
CA TRP A 433 -6.90 12.69 -13.11
C TRP A 433 -8.25 12.00 -13.17
N VAL A 434 -8.62 11.26 -12.14
CA VAL A 434 -9.86 10.47 -12.12
C VAL A 434 -11.10 11.34 -11.92
N THR A 435 -11.02 12.41 -11.14
CA THR A 435 -12.20 13.23 -10.78
C THR A 435 -12.43 14.42 -11.70
N ALA A 436 -11.36 15.03 -12.21
CA ALA A 436 -11.42 16.23 -13.06
C ALA A 436 -10.98 15.97 -14.52
N GLY A 437 -10.42 14.78 -14.82
CA GLY A 437 -9.84 14.48 -16.12
C GLY A 437 -8.50 15.16 -16.39
N GLU A 438 -7.88 15.72 -15.35
CA GLU A 438 -6.58 16.40 -15.43
C GLU A 438 -5.46 15.35 -15.42
N ALA A 439 -4.91 15.05 -16.59
CA ALA A 439 -3.86 14.04 -16.72
C ALA A 439 -2.62 14.43 -15.88
N PRO A 440 -2.06 13.50 -15.10
CA PRO A 440 -0.82 13.74 -14.35
C PRO A 440 0.36 13.95 -15.33
N PRO A 441 1.51 14.49 -14.86
CA PRO A 441 2.71 14.54 -15.65
C PRO A 441 3.01 13.20 -16.32
N VAL A 442 3.60 13.22 -17.52
CA VAL A 442 4.04 11.99 -18.19
C VAL A 442 5.06 11.23 -17.33
N SER A 443 5.19 9.92 -17.55
CA SER A 443 6.21 9.10 -16.91
C SER A 443 7.60 9.71 -17.08
N GLN A 444 8.36 9.83 -15.99
CA GLN A 444 9.62 10.56 -15.98
C GLN A 444 10.49 10.16 -14.77
N VAL A 445 11.78 10.52 -14.85
CA VAL A 445 12.64 10.59 -13.68
C VAL A 445 12.32 11.88 -12.91
N VAL A 446 12.00 11.77 -11.66
CA VAL A 446 11.83 12.89 -10.73
C VAL A 446 13.18 13.18 -10.11
N HIS A 447 13.90 14.12 -10.71
CA HIS A 447 15.27 14.45 -10.30
C HIS A 447 15.33 15.05 -8.90
N ARG A 448 16.43 14.75 -8.18
CA ARG A 448 16.71 15.36 -6.90
C ARG A 448 17.00 16.85 -7.10
N PRO A 449 16.24 17.77 -6.48
CA PRO A 449 16.55 19.18 -6.58
C PRO A 449 17.86 19.50 -5.81
N PRO A 450 18.64 20.49 -6.27
CA PRO A 450 19.92 20.83 -5.64
C PRO A 450 19.76 21.43 -4.23
N SER A 451 18.56 21.85 -3.85
CA SER A 451 18.25 22.42 -2.54
C SER A 451 16.73 22.35 -2.29
N GLY A 452 16.33 22.47 -1.03
CA GLY A 452 14.94 22.48 -0.62
C GLY A 452 14.66 21.48 0.52
N ASP A 453 13.41 21.44 0.96
CA ASP A 453 12.94 20.48 1.96
C ASP A 453 12.57 19.15 1.30
N LEU A 454 13.55 18.28 1.15
CA LEU A 454 13.37 16.97 0.50
C LEU A 454 12.47 16.02 1.30
N ALA A 455 12.32 16.25 2.59
CA ALA A 455 11.49 15.40 3.44
C ALA A 455 9.99 15.75 3.38
N ASN A 456 9.64 16.94 2.86
CA ASN A 456 8.25 17.43 2.88
C ASN A 456 7.74 17.98 1.54
N THR A 457 8.61 18.12 0.50
CA THR A 457 8.19 18.68 -0.80
C THR A 457 8.66 17.86 -1.99
N CYS A 458 7.84 17.80 -3.05
CA CYS A 458 8.17 17.21 -4.34
C CYS A 458 7.68 18.11 -5.50
N GLN A 459 8.44 19.16 -5.79
CA GLN A 459 8.02 20.22 -6.72
C GLN A 459 7.79 19.77 -8.16
N GLN A 460 8.48 18.71 -8.64
CA GLN A 460 8.37 18.25 -10.03
C GLN A 460 7.04 17.58 -10.34
N LEU A 461 6.37 17.02 -9.35
CA LEU A 461 5.03 16.44 -9.48
C LEU A 461 3.94 17.42 -9.06
N ALA A 462 4.30 18.52 -8.37
CA ALA A 462 3.36 19.55 -7.96
C ALA A 462 2.72 20.22 -9.19
N GLY A 463 1.39 20.28 -9.24
CA GLY A 463 0.67 20.99 -10.29
C GLY A 463 0.84 22.52 -10.17
N HIS A 464 0.53 23.24 -11.24
CA HIS A 464 0.49 24.68 -11.25
C HIS A 464 -0.64 25.21 -10.34
N GLY A 465 -0.45 25.16 -9.01
CA GLY A 465 -1.44 25.62 -8.04
C GLY A 465 -1.28 25.12 -6.61
N SER A 466 -0.45 24.11 -6.37
CA SER A 466 -0.17 23.67 -5.00
C SER A 466 0.90 24.54 -4.34
N ALA A 467 0.51 25.77 -3.94
CA ALA A 467 1.22 26.47 -2.89
C ALA A 467 0.65 25.94 -1.57
N TYR A 468 1.35 25.07 -0.87
CA TYR A 468 1.07 24.83 0.55
C TYR A 468 1.22 26.17 1.26
N GLY A 469 0.08 26.81 1.58
CA GLY A 469 0.05 28.00 2.42
C GLY A 469 0.58 27.61 3.80
N GLY A 470 1.56 28.37 4.26
CA GLY A 470 2.25 28.22 5.54
C GLY A 470 1.35 28.40 6.76
#